data_5eafde33b0b625b2782aecdad674cbd2
#
_entry.id   5eafde33b0b625b2782aecdad674cbd2
#
_cell.length_a   1.000
_cell.length_b   1.000
_cell.length_c   1.000
_cell.angle_alpha   90.00
_cell.angle_beta   90.00
_cell.angle_gamma   90.00
#
_symmetry.space_group_name_H-M   'P 1'
#
loop_
_entity.id
_entity.type
_entity.pdbx_description
1 polymer ?
#
loop_
_entity_poly.entity_id
_entity_poly.type
_entity_poly.pdbx_seq_one_letter_code
_entity_poly.pdbx_strand_id
1 'polypeptide(L)'
;MFLTTTWKDFEVLDTGDGEKLERWGDVILRRPDPQTIWPKADPALWRQAQAWYHRSDKGGGEWEFFSRLPEKWVITHEALRFYVRPTGFKHTGLFPEQAANWVWMAEKLRQSGRKDLRVLNLFGYTGGATLACAQAGAHVTHVDAAKGMVQWAKENRELSQLPETSCRWIVEDALRFVQREIRRGNSYDGILMDPPSYGRGPSGEVWKLENELYGLIDT
;
A
#
# COMPACT_ATOMS: atom_id res chain seq x y z
N MET A 1 -1.26 19.35 -9.34
CA MET A 1 -2.01 18.10 -9.08
C MET A 1 -1.23 16.98 -9.72
N PHE A 2 -0.81 15.99 -8.94
CA PHE A 2 -0.16 14.80 -9.48
C PHE A 2 -1.25 13.78 -9.83
N LEU A 3 -1.26 13.34 -11.08
CA LEU A 3 -2.21 12.35 -11.57
C LEU A 3 -1.48 11.04 -11.89
N THR A 4 -2.02 9.93 -11.47
CA THR A 4 -1.55 8.60 -11.86
C THR A 4 -2.28 8.16 -13.13
N THR A 5 -1.73 8.52 -14.27
CA THR A 5 -2.25 8.07 -15.57
C THR A 5 -1.46 6.89 -16.15
N THR A 6 -0.49 6.37 -15.41
CA THR A 6 0.49 5.38 -15.88
C THR A 6 0.11 3.94 -15.63
N TRP A 7 -1.00 3.68 -14.90
CA TRP A 7 -1.48 2.33 -14.69
C TRP A 7 -2.03 1.72 -15.99
N LYS A 8 -1.54 0.53 -16.33
CA LYS A 8 -2.08 -0.30 -17.41
C LYS A 8 -3.00 -1.38 -16.86
N ASP A 9 -2.66 -1.92 -15.70
CA ASP A 9 -3.32 -3.05 -15.06
C ASP A 9 -4.33 -2.63 -13.97
N PHE A 10 -4.49 -1.33 -13.74
CA PHE A 10 -5.48 -0.82 -12.80
C PHE A 10 -6.27 0.34 -13.40
N GLU A 11 -7.57 0.33 -13.17
CA GLU A 11 -8.48 1.39 -13.62
C GLU A 11 -9.72 1.44 -12.72
N VAL A 12 -10.16 2.64 -12.37
CA VAL A 12 -11.49 2.85 -11.79
C VAL A 12 -12.47 2.98 -12.96
N LEU A 13 -13.32 1.97 -13.12
CA LEU A 13 -14.25 1.87 -14.26
C LEU A 13 -15.48 2.74 -14.06
N ASP A 14 -16.02 2.79 -12.83
CA ASP A 14 -17.16 3.62 -12.43
C ASP A 14 -17.17 3.81 -10.92
N THR A 15 -17.85 4.86 -10.44
CA THR A 15 -18.05 5.15 -9.03
C THR A 15 -19.48 5.66 -8.81
N GLY A 16 -20.09 5.29 -7.69
CA GLY A 16 -21.42 5.80 -7.32
C GLY A 16 -22.09 4.93 -6.25
N ASP A 17 -23.13 5.50 -5.64
CA ASP A 17 -23.93 4.86 -4.61
C ASP A 17 -23.09 4.28 -3.44
N GLY A 18 -22.02 5.00 -3.05
CA GLY A 18 -21.13 4.58 -1.96
C GLY A 18 -20.13 3.48 -2.34
N GLU A 19 -19.91 3.23 -3.63
CA GLU A 19 -19.09 2.14 -4.13
C GLU A 19 -18.20 2.55 -5.31
N LYS A 20 -17.23 1.72 -5.62
CA LYS A 20 -16.38 1.81 -6.81
C LYS A 20 -16.24 0.45 -7.49
N LEU A 21 -16.26 0.48 -8.81
CA LEU A 21 -15.97 -0.64 -9.69
C LEU A 21 -14.58 -0.46 -10.25
N GLU A 22 -13.70 -1.42 -10.05
CA GLU A 22 -12.29 -1.32 -10.40
C GLU A 22 -11.83 -2.55 -11.16
N ARG A 23 -11.00 -2.33 -12.19
CA ARG A 23 -10.26 -3.38 -12.89
C ARG A 23 -8.86 -3.51 -12.29
N TRP A 24 -8.49 -4.74 -11.94
CA TRP A 24 -7.22 -5.14 -11.37
C TRP A 24 -6.59 -6.25 -12.25
N GLY A 25 -5.84 -5.89 -13.29
CA GLY A 25 -5.48 -6.80 -14.36
C GLY A 25 -6.72 -7.24 -15.12
N ASP A 26 -6.99 -8.54 -15.14
CA ASP A 26 -8.18 -9.14 -15.77
C ASP A 26 -9.36 -9.31 -14.79
N VAL A 27 -9.20 -8.89 -13.53
CA VAL A 27 -10.20 -9.05 -12.48
C VAL A 27 -10.94 -7.74 -12.23
N ILE A 28 -12.27 -7.79 -12.21
CA ILE A 28 -13.13 -6.65 -11.90
C ILE A 28 -13.73 -6.84 -10.51
N LEU A 29 -13.47 -5.87 -9.62
CA LEU A 29 -13.89 -5.89 -8.24
C LEU A 29 -14.84 -4.72 -7.94
N ARG A 30 -15.87 -4.99 -7.14
CA ARG A 30 -16.76 -3.99 -6.56
C ARG A 30 -16.42 -3.83 -5.08
N ARG A 31 -16.12 -2.60 -4.66
CA ARG A 31 -15.70 -2.31 -3.29
C ARG A 31 -16.41 -1.06 -2.74
N PRO A 32 -16.66 -0.97 -1.41
CA PRO A 32 -17.27 0.21 -0.81
C PRO A 32 -16.32 1.41 -0.87
N ASP A 33 -16.88 2.54 -1.29
CA ASP A 33 -16.27 3.86 -1.23
C ASP A 33 -17.32 4.90 -0.79
N PRO A 34 -17.47 5.15 0.52
CA PRO A 34 -18.53 6.02 1.05
C PRO A 34 -18.47 7.48 0.57
N GLN A 35 -17.38 7.90 -0.07
CA GLN A 35 -17.24 9.25 -0.59
C GLN A 35 -17.96 9.46 -1.93
N THR A 36 -18.30 8.37 -2.64
CA THR A 36 -18.98 8.40 -3.95
C THR A 36 -20.50 8.49 -3.77
N ILE A 37 -20.99 9.67 -3.39
CA ILE A 37 -22.40 9.93 -3.04
C ILE A 37 -23.34 10.15 -4.25
N TRP A 38 -22.79 10.20 -5.45
CA TRP A 38 -23.54 10.33 -6.70
C TRP A 38 -24.02 8.98 -7.22
N PRO A 39 -25.03 8.95 -8.11
CA PRO A 39 -25.48 7.70 -8.70
C PRO A 39 -24.44 7.12 -9.66
N LYS A 40 -24.46 5.80 -9.84
CA LYS A 40 -23.66 5.07 -10.83
C LYS A 40 -23.92 5.59 -12.23
N ALA A 41 -22.86 5.84 -13.00
CA ALA A 41 -22.96 6.36 -14.36
C ALA A 41 -23.46 5.29 -15.35
N ASP A 42 -22.97 4.07 -15.23
CA ASP A 42 -23.41 2.92 -16.05
C ASP A 42 -23.70 1.69 -15.19
N PRO A 43 -24.94 1.53 -14.72
CA PRO A 43 -25.33 0.35 -13.92
C PRO A 43 -25.12 -1.00 -14.63
N ALA A 44 -25.07 -1.04 -15.96
CA ALA A 44 -24.84 -2.27 -16.71
C ALA A 44 -23.38 -2.74 -16.58
N LEU A 45 -22.43 -1.83 -16.46
CA LEU A 45 -21.01 -2.12 -16.28
C LEU A 45 -20.75 -2.89 -14.99
N TRP A 46 -21.51 -2.61 -13.93
CA TRP A 46 -21.36 -3.23 -12.61
C TRP A 46 -21.68 -4.72 -12.60
N ARG A 47 -22.41 -5.24 -13.60
CA ARG A 47 -22.67 -6.68 -13.76
C ARG A 47 -21.42 -7.48 -14.16
N GLN A 48 -20.36 -6.80 -14.57
CA GLN A 48 -19.08 -7.42 -14.89
C GLN A 48 -18.23 -7.72 -13.65
N ALA A 49 -18.62 -7.23 -12.48
CA ALA A 49 -17.91 -7.52 -11.24
C ALA A 49 -17.81 -9.04 -11.02
N GLN A 50 -16.61 -9.52 -10.73
CA GLN A 50 -16.30 -10.91 -10.44
C GLN A 50 -16.30 -11.20 -8.94
N ALA A 51 -16.13 -10.15 -8.12
CA ALA A 51 -16.33 -10.22 -6.68
C ALA A 51 -16.80 -8.86 -6.12
N TRP A 52 -17.52 -8.93 -5.02
CA TRP A 52 -18.06 -7.78 -4.31
C TRP A 52 -17.78 -7.88 -2.82
N TYR A 53 -17.18 -6.83 -2.25
CA TYR A 53 -16.94 -6.76 -0.81
C TYR A 53 -18.11 -6.07 -0.10
N HIS A 54 -18.79 -6.82 0.76
CA HIS A 54 -19.84 -6.31 1.63
C HIS A 54 -19.26 -5.84 2.96
N ARG A 55 -19.50 -4.58 3.30
CA ARG A 55 -19.10 -4.04 4.59
C ARG A 55 -20.08 -4.46 5.67
N SER A 56 -19.55 -4.92 6.80
CA SER A 56 -20.35 -5.21 7.99
C SER A 56 -20.49 -3.95 8.88
N ASP A 57 -21.65 -3.77 9.48
CA ASP A 57 -21.92 -2.69 10.45
C ASP A 57 -21.09 -2.83 11.75
N LYS A 58 -20.57 -4.04 12.00
CA LYS A 58 -19.72 -4.35 13.17
C LYS A 58 -18.22 -4.18 12.90
N GLY A 59 -17.84 -3.64 11.74
CA GLY A 59 -16.46 -3.56 11.25
C GLY A 59 -16.04 -4.80 10.46
N GLY A 60 -15.10 -4.61 9.52
CA GLY A 60 -14.72 -5.65 8.57
C GLY A 60 -15.80 -5.88 7.49
N GLY A 61 -15.92 -7.10 7.02
CA GLY A 61 -16.88 -7.51 5.99
C GLY A 61 -16.43 -8.80 5.31
N GLU A 62 -17.10 -9.15 4.21
CA GLU A 62 -16.83 -10.39 3.47
C GLU A 62 -16.91 -10.17 1.95
N TRP A 63 -16.23 -11.02 1.22
CA TRP A 63 -16.27 -11.04 -0.24
C TRP A 63 -17.34 -12.04 -0.71
N GLU A 64 -18.22 -11.58 -1.57
CA GLU A 64 -19.09 -12.41 -2.40
C GLU A 64 -18.40 -12.61 -3.76
N PHE A 65 -18.23 -13.87 -4.18
CA PHE A 65 -17.57 -14.21 -5.43
C PHE A 65 -18.61 -14.67 -6.46
N PHE A 66 -18.68 -13.98 -7.59
CA PHE A 66 -19.58 -14.33 -8.71
C PHE A 66 -18.89 -15.25 -9.73
N SER A 67 -17.56 -15.35 -9.67
CA SER A 67 -16.76 -16.27 -10.45
C SER A 67 -15.53 -16.74 -9.66
N ARG A 68 -14.90 -17.82 -10.13
CA ARG A 68 -13.65 -18.29 -9.54
C ARG A 68 -12.53 -17.31 -9.86
N LEU A 69 -11.89 -16.76 -8.84
CA LEU A 69 -10.70 -15.94 -8.98
C LEU A 69 -9.43 -16.73 -8.68
N PRO A 70 -8.27 -16.31 -9.22
CA PRO A 70 -6.97 -16.78 -8.73
C PRO A 70 -6.82 -16.46 -7.24
N GLU A 71 -6.06 -17.26 -6.51
CA GLU A 71 -5.74 -16.97 -5.09
C GLU A 71 -5.00 -15.62 -4.95
N LYS A 72 -4.08 -15.34 -5.87
CA LYS A 72 -3.41 -14.06 -6.06
C LYS A 72 -3.06 -13.89 -7.54
N TRP A 73 -2.96 -12.65 -7.98
CA TRP A 73 -2.51 -12.31 -9.35
C TRP A 73 -1.59 -11.11 -9.33
N VAL A 74 -0.98 -10.79 -10.45
CA VAL A 74 0.01 -9.74 -10.59
C VAL A 74 -0.61 -8.53 -11.28
N ILE A 75 -0.34 -7.35 -10.76
CA ILE A 75 -0.51 -6.08 -11.48
C ILE A 75 0.82 -5.35 -11.55
N THR A 76 0.99 -4.54 -12.59
CA THR A 76 2.25 -3.88 -12.91
C THR A 76 2.07 -2.37 -12.95
N HIS A 77 2.99 -1.64 -12.31
CA HIS A 77 3.13 -0.21 -12.47
C HIS A 77 4.56 0.10 -12.91
N GLU A 78 4.73 0.57 -14.13
CA GLU A 78 6.04 0.73 -14.78
C GLU A 78 6.83 -0.58 -14.75
N ALA A 79 7.98 -0.65 -14.10
CA ALA A 79 8.76 -1.86 -13.94
C ALA A 79 8.50 -2.61 -12.61
N LEU A 80 7.67 -2.07 -11.74
CA LEU A 80 7.30 -2.70 -10.47
C LEU A 80 6.12 -3.65 -10.68
N ARG A 81 6.19 -4.80 -9.99
CA ARG A 81 5.17 -5.83 -10.03
C ARG A 81 4.68 -6.12 -8.62
N PHE A 82 3.38 -6.25 -8.47
CA PHE A 82 2.73 -6.45 -7.18
C PHE A 82 1.76 -7.61 -7.24
N TYR A 83 1.86 -8.51 -6.27
CA TYR A 83 0.78 -9.45 -6.00
C TYR A 83 -0.39 -8.71 -5.36
N VAL A 84 -1.58 -8.99 -5.85
CA VAL A 84 -2.85 -8.52 -5.29
C VAL A 84 -3.81 -9.70 -5.12
N ARG A 85 -4.69 -9.59 -4.13
CA ARG A 85 -5.74 -10.58 -3.83
C ARG A 85 -6.82 -9.98 -2.95
N PRO A 86 -8.05 -10.47 -2.96
CA PRO A 86 -9.01 -10.19 -1.91
C PRO A 86 -8.43 -10.59 -0.53
N THR A 87 -8.55 -9.71 0.44
CA THR A 87 -8.14 -9.99 1.84
C THR A 87 -9.37 -10.10 2.72
N GLY A 88 -9.21 -10.43 4.00
CA GLY A 88 -10.31 -10.38 4.98
C GLY A 88 -10.92 -8.99 5.20
N PHE A 89 -10.38 -7.97 4.50
CA PHE A 89 -10.88 -6.60 4.47
C PHE A 89 -11.16 -6.17 3.04
N LYS A 90 -11.69 -4.95 2.85
CA LYS A 90 -11.95 -4.39 1.51
C LYS A 90 -10.69 -4.17 0.65
N HIS A 91 -9.50 -4.28 1.25
CA HIS A 91 -8.23 -4.01 0.57
C HIS A 91 -7.73 -5.23 -0.19
N THR A 92 -7.02 -4.97 -1.27
CA THR A 92 -6.49 -5.98 -2.20
C THR A 92 -4.97 -6.15 -2.09
N GLY A 93 -4.36 -5.52 -1.10
CA GLY A 93 -2.91 -5.56 -0.91
C GLY A 93 -2.15 -4.41 -1.55
N LEU A 94 -2.81 -3.49 -2.24
CA LEU A 94 -2.18 -2.33 -2.83
C LEU A 94 -3.14 -1.12 -2.81
N PHE A 95 -2.56 0.08 -2.80
CA PHE A 95 -3.24 1.36 -2.95
C PHE A 95 -2.75 2.04 -4.24
N PRO A 96 -3.42 1.81 -5.38
CA PRO A 96 -2.97 2.32 -6.67
C PRO A 96 -2.89 3.84 -6.76
N GLU A 97 -3.71 4.55 -5.99
CA GLU A 97 -3.69 6.01 -5.85
C GLU A 97 -2.35 6.55 -5.33
N GLN A 98 -1.62 5.75 -4.56
CA GLN A 98 -0.30 6.11 -4.05
C GLN A 98 0.81 6.13 -5.11
N ALA A 99 0.54 5.63 -6.31
CA ALA A 99 1.53 5.63 -7.38
C ALA A 99 2.00 7.05 -7.77
N ALA A 100 1.15 8.07 -7.64
CA ALA A 100 1.55 9.47 -7.81
C ALA A 100 2.67 9.87 -6.84
N ASN A 101 2.55 9.43 -5.58
CA ASN A 101 3.56 9.66 -4.56
C ASN A 101 4.83 8.83 -4.85
N TRP A 102 4.68 7.59 -5.33
CA TRP A 102 5.83 6.75 -5.69
C TRP A 102 6.67 7.37 -6.79
N VAL A 103 6.04 7.88 -7.85
CA VAL A 103 6.72 8.57 -8.94
C VAL A 103 7.44 9.81 -8.42
N TRP A 104 6.76 10.64 -7.62
CA TRP A 104 7.35 11.85 -7.04
C TRP A 104 8.57 11.54 -6.15
N MET A 105 8.47 10.53 -5.27
CA MET A 105 9.58 10.10 -4.41
C MET A 105 10.78 9.62 -5.24
N ALA A 106 10.52 8.75 -6.24
CA ALA A 106 11.55 8.24 -7.12
C ALA A 106 12.26 9.35 -7.89
N GLU A 107 11.53 10.36 -8.37
CA GLU A 107 12.10 11.54 -9.03
C GLU A 107 12.98 12.34 -8.06
N LYS A 108 12.54 12.60 -6.82
CA LYS A 108 13.34 13.30 -5.81
C LYS A 108 14.63 12.59 -5.49
N LEU A 109 14.58 11.26 -5.34
CA LEU A 109 15.78 10.46 -5.11
C LEU A 109 16.78 10.56 -6.27
N ARG A 110 16.29 10.42 -7.52
CA ARG A 110 17.15 10.56 -8.72
C ARG A 110 17.74 11.97 -8.88
N GLN A 111 16.93 13.01 -8.64
CA GLN A 111 17.34 14.41 -8.74
C GLN A 111 18.40 14.81 -7.70
N SER A 112 18.51 14.10 -6.59
CA SER A 112 19.51 14.36 -5.56
C SER A 112 20.95 14.13 -6.06
N GLY A 113 21.14 13.34 -7.12
CA GLY A 113 22.45 12.92 -7.64
C GLY A 113 23.27 12.03 -6.71
N ARG A 114 22.75 11.68 -5.53
CA ARG A 114 23.42 10.83 -4.53
C ARG A 114 23.11 9.37 -4.77
N LYS A 115 24.09 8.48 -4.52
CA LYS A 115 23.97 7.03 -4.76
C LYS A 115 23.62 6.21 -3.51
N ASP A 116 23.90 6.75 -2.32
CA ASP A 116 23.80 5.98 -1.06
C ASP A 116 22.69 6.51 -0.16
N LEU A 117 21.57 6.91 -0.76
CA LEU A 117 20.44 7.44 -0.02
C LEU A 117 19.78 6.36 0.85
N ARG A 118 19.59 6.70 2.11
CA ARG A 118 18.92 5.85 3.10
C ARG A 118 17.52 6.38 3.36
N VAL A 119 16.52 5.59 3.03
CA VAL A 119 15.11 5.93 3.21
C VAL A 119 14.50 5.04 4.29
N LEU A 120 13.78 5.64 5.23
CA LEU A 120 12.96 4.95 6.21
C LEU A 120 11.50 5.00 5.76
N ASN A 121 10.86 3.84 5.58
CA ASN A 121 9.44 3.74 5.30
C ASN A 121 8.73 3.08 6.48
N LEU A 122 7.98 3.87 7.25
CA LEU A 122 7.15 3.44 8.37
C LEU A 122 5.72 3.14 7.88
N PHE A 123 5.08 2.14 8.48
CA PHE A 123 3.78 1.62 8.05
C PHE A 123 3.83 1.15 6.58
N GLY A 124 4.92 0.44 6.25
CA GLY A 124 5.30 0.16 4.87
C GLY A 124 4.35 -0.77 4.11
N TYR A 125 3.40 -1.43 4.82
CA TYR A 125 2.37 -2.31 4.26
C TYR A 125 2.98 -3.37 3.33
N THR A 126 2.46 -3.54 2.11
CA THR A 126 2.95 -4.51 1.11
C THR A 126 4.09 -3.96 0.23
N GLY A 127 4.65 -2.80 0.58
CA GLY A 127 5.90 -2.30 0.05
C GLY A 127 5.82 -1.39 -1.18
N GLY A 128 4.66 -0.85 -1.55
CA GLY A 128 4.55 0.01 -2.74
C GLY A 128 5.59 1.14 -2.78
N ALA A 129 5.60 2.02 -1.76
CA ALA A 129 6.57 3.10 -1.64
C ALA A 129 8.02 2.59 -1.45
N THR A 130 8.19 1.49 -0.70
CA THR A 130 9.50 0.84 -0.49
C THR A 130 10.14 0.44 -1.81
N LEU A 131 9.38 -0.26 -2.67
CA LEU A 131 9.88 -0.76 -3.94
C LEU A 131 10.17 0.40 -4.92
N ALA A 132 9.33 1.43 -4.93
CA ALA A 132 9.56 2.62 -5.76
C ALA A 132 10.86 3.35 -5.39
N CYS A 133 11.13 3.53 -4.10
CA CYS A 133 12.38 4.13 -3.63
C CYS A 133 13.59 3.21 -3.91
N ALA A 134 13.47 1.90 -3.70
CA ALA A 134 14.53 0.94 -3.99
C ALA A 134 14.87 0.88 -5.49
N GLN A 135 13.84 0.93 -6.37
CA GLN A 135 14.03 1.01 -7.82
C GLN A 135 14.74 2.31 -8.24
N ALA A 136 14.53 3.39 -7.51
CA ALA A 136 15.24 4.67 -7.72
C ALA A 136 16.69 4.67 -7.20
N GLY A 137 17.16 3.56 -6.60
CA GLY A 137 18.52 3.37 -6.14
C GLY A 137 18.75 3.66 -4.65
N ALA A 138 17.71 3.87 -3.86
CA ALA A 138 17.84 4.06 -2.42
C ALA A 138 17.95 2.73 -1.66
N HIS A 139 18.62 2.76 -0.50
CA HIS A 139 18.56 1.70 0.50
C HIS A 139 17.38 1.96 1.45
N VAL A 140 16.38 1.11 1.40
CA VAL A 140 15.12 1.35 2.12
C VAL A 140 15.02 0.45 3.36
N THR A 141 14.82 1.06 4.52
CA THR A 141 14.39 0.33 5.72
C THR A 141 12.86 0.35 5.77
N HIS A 142 12.27 -0.81 5.53
CA HIS A 142 10.83 -1.04 5.56
C HIS A 142 10.41 -1.53 6.94
N VAL A 143 9.49 -0.82 7.59
CA VAL A 143 8.97 -1.13 8.92
C VAL A 143 7.47 -1.27 8.86
N ASP A 144 6.96 -2.42 9.30
CA ASP A 144 5.53 -2.65 9.50
C ASP A 144 5.33 -3.61 10.68
N ALA A 145 4.30 -3.37 11.48
CA ALA A 145 4.00 -4.20 12.64
C ALA A 145 3.44 -5.59 12.26
N ALA A 146 2.82 -5.71 11.08
CA ALA A 146 2.19 -6.91 10.61
C ALA A 146 3.18 -7.81 9.83
N LYS A 147 3.61 -8.91 10.45
CA LYS A 147 4.54 -9.88 9.82
C LYS A 147 4.08 -10.33 8.42
N GLY A 148 2.78 -10.55 8.23
CA GLY A 148 2.22 -10.95 6.94
C GLY A 148 2.38 -9.88 5.86
N MET A 149 2.30 -8.60 6.22
CA MET A 149 2.51 -7.49 5.28
C MET A 149 3.97 -7.35 4.88
N VAL A 150 4.89 -7.47 5.84
CA VAL A 150 6.34 -7.49 5.56
C VAL A 150 6.72 -8.67 4.66
N GLN A 151 6.12 -9.85 4.88
CA GLN A 151 6.36 -11.00 4.01
C GLN A 151 5.84 -10.75 2.59
N TRP A 152 4.65 -10.16 2.45
CA TRP A 152 4.08 -9.80 1.15
C TRP A 152 4.95 -8.74 0.44
N ALA A 153 5.48 -7.75 1.17
CA ALA A 153 6.42 -6.77 0.61
C ALA A 153 7.70 -7.41 0.07
N LYS A 154 8.24 -8.44 0.78
CA LYS A 154 9.38 -9.23 0.27
C LYS A 154 9.04 -9.96 -1.02
N GLU A 155 7.87 -10.62 -1.09
CA GLU A 155 7.41 -11.29 -2.30
C GLU A 155 7.27 -10.31 -3.48
N ASN A 156 6.76 -9.10 -3.22
CA ASN A 156 6.67 -8.05 -4.24
C ASN A 156 8.05 -7.57 -4.71
N ARG A 157 9.04 -7.46 -3.79
CA ARG A 157 10.42 -7.13 -4.14
C ARG A 157 11.03 -8.21 -5.06
N GLU A 158 10.83 -9.50 -4.73
CA GLU A 158 11.30 -10.62 -5.53
C GLU A 158 10.65 -10.63 -6.91
N LEU A 159 9.33 -10.47 -6.96
CA LEU A 159 8.55 -10.38 -8.19
C LEU A 159 9.01 -9.23 -9.09
N SER A 160 9.38 -8.09 -8.49
CA SER A 160 9.92 -6.91 -9.17
C SER A 160 11.41 -7.03 -9.52
N GLN A 161 12.05 -8.16 -9.17
CA GLN A 161 13.47 -8.44 -9.45
C GLN A 161 14.44 -7.37 -8.89
N LEU A 162 14.05 -6.69 -7.81
CA LEU A 162 14.93 -5.74 -7.13
C LEU A 162 15.98 -6.49 -6.28
N PRO A 163 17.22 -5.95 -6.15
CA PRO A 163 18.26 -6.57 -5.34
C PRO A 163 17.80 -6.81 -3.89
N GLU A 164 18.18 -7.95 -3.31
CA GLU A 164 17.85 -8.24 -1.92
C GLU A 164 18.45 -7.21 -0.96
N THR A 165 19.63 -6.69 -1.29
CA THR A 165 20.36 -5.69 -0.50
C THR A 165 19.73 -4.30 -0.53
N SER A 166 18.77 -4.04 -1.43
CA SER A 166 18.11 -2.74 -1.54
C SER A 166 17.14 -2.44 -0.39
N CYS A 167 16.69 -3.47 0.34
CA CYS A 167 15.67 -3.35 1.38
C CYS A 167 16.07 -4.07 2.67
N ARG A 168 15.95 -3.37 3.80
CA ARG A 168 16.02 -3.94 5.15
C ARG A 168 14.59 -4.08 5.69
N TRP A 169 14.19 -5.30 6.02
CA TRP A 169 12.83 -5.65 6.44
C TRP A 169 12.71 -5.76 7.95
N ILE A 170 11.79 -5.03 8.55
CA ILE A 170 11.59 -4.96 10.00
C ILE A 170 10.12 -5.23 10.31
N VAL A 171 9.87 -6.21 11.18
CA VAL A 171 8.55 -6.47 11.77
C VAL A 171 8.56 -5.88 13.17
N GLU A 172 8.08 -4.67 13.31
CA GLU A 172 8.07 -3.95 14.59
C GLU A 172 7.09 -2.77 14.56
N ASP A 173 6.66 -2.33 15.72
CA ASP A 173 5.96 -1.06 15.91
C ASP A 173 6.83 0.12 15.48
N ALA A 174 6.23 1.10 14.79
CA ALA A 174 6.95 2.21 14.19
C ALA A 174 7.67 3.09 15.24
N LEU A 175 6.98 3.44 16.33
CA LEU A 175 7.55 4.30 17.38
C LEU A 175 8.71 3.58 18.10
N ARG A 176 8.52 2.31 18.44
CA ARG A 176 9.59 1.50 19.07
C ARG A 176 10.81 1.38 18.16
N PHE A 177 10.59 1.20 16.86
CA PHE A 177 11.67 1.14 15.90
C PHE A 177 12.44 2.47 15.85
N VAL A 178 11.75 3.61 15.70
CA VAL A 178 12.37 4.96 15.64
C VAL A 178 13.17 5.23 16.89
N GLN A 179 12.61 5.02 18.09
CA GLN A 179 13.32 5.20 19.37
C GLN A 179 14.60 4.35 19.44
N ARG A 180 14.58 3.13 18.89
CA ARG A 180 15.76 2.28 18.85
C ARG A 180 16.82 2.81 17.89
N GLU A 181 16.43 3.30 16.71
CA GLU A 181 17.36 3.87 15.73
C GLU A 181 18.03 5.15 16.27
N ILE A 182 17.29 5.99 17.00
CA ILE A 182 17.84 7.18 17.67
C ILE A 182 18.91 6.78 18.69
N ARG A 183 18.62 5.80 19.58
CA ARG A 183 19.61 5.31 20.56
C ARG A 183 20.86 4.72 19.91
N ARG A 184 20.78 4.24 18.65
CA ARG A 184 21.90 3.73 17.88
C ARG A 184 22.62 4.80 17.08
N GLY A 185 22.16 6.03 17.07
CA GLY A 185 22.70 7.12 16.28
C GLY A 185 22.52 6.93 14.76
N ASN A 186 21.54 6.13 14.35
CA ASN A 186 21.22 5.95 12.94
C ASN A 186 20.44 7.16 12.41
N SER A 187 20.73 7.54 11.15
CA SER A 187 20.05 8.61 10.44
C SER A 187 19.60 8.16 9.06
N TYR A 188 18.63 8.87 8.51
CA TYR A 188 18.04 8.63 7.19
C TYR A 188 17.99 9.94 6.41
N ASP A 189 18.11 9.85 5.08
CA ASP A 189 18.03 11.00 4.17
C ASP A 189 16.58 11.39 3.86
N GLY A 190 15.66 10.45 4.02
CA GLY A 190 14.22 10.64 3.86
C GLY A 190 13.41 9.70 4.72
N ILE A 191 12.28 10.19 5.24
CA ILE A 191 11.32 9.41 6.01
C ILE A 191 9.98 9.47 5.28
N LEU A 192 9.42 8.30 5.03
CA LEU A 192 8.08 8.11 4.47
C LEU A 192 7.21 7.49 5.53
N MET A 193 5.98 7.98 5.66
CA MET A 193 4.99 7.37 6.53
C MET A 193 3.58 7.60 6.00
N ASP A 194 2.79 6.55 6.04
CA ASP A 194 1.35 6.55 5.72
C ASP A 194 0.61 5.80 6.82
N PRO A 195 0.52 6.40 8.03
CA PRO A 195 -0.03 5.72 9.18
C PRO A 195 -1.53 5.50 9.02
N PRO A 196 -2.05 4.31 9.41
CA PRO A 196 -3.49 4.06 9.41
C PRO A 196 -4.17 4.92 10.49
N SER A 197 -5.46 5.21 10.30
CA SER A 197 -6.26 5.88 11.34
C SER A 197 -6.36 5.05 12.62
N TYR A 198 -6.35 3.70 12.48
CA TYR A 198 -6.37 2.75 13.57
C TYR A 198 -5.56 1.50 13.22
N GLY A 199 -4.81 0.95 14.18
CA GLY A 199 -4.06 -0.29 14.02
C GLY A 199 -3.85 -1.02 15.36
N ARG A 200 -3.44 -2.28 15.26
CA ARG A 200 -3.00 -3.07 16.42
C ARG A 200 -1.62 -3.63 16.14
N GLY A 201 -0.71 -3.42 17.07
CA GLY A 201 0.62 -4.02 17.05
C GLY A 201 0.59 -5.50 17.45
N PRO A 202 1.70 -6.22 17.21
CA PRO A 202 1.80 -7.67 17.46
C PRO A 202 1.71 -8.06 18.93
N SER A 203 1.98 -7.14 19.86
CA SER A 203 1.89 -7.36 21.32
C SER A 203 0.62 -6.74 21.92
N GLY A 204 -0.37 -6.36 21.08
CA GLY A 204 -1.63 -5.78 21.52
C GLY A 204 -1.63 -4.25 21.66
N GLU A 205 -0.55 -3.59 21.25
CA GLU A 205 -0.49 -2.13 21.20
C GLU A 205 -1.62 -1.60 20.30
N VAL A 206 -2.21 -0.50 20.69
CA VAL A 206 -3.26 0.17 19.94
C VAL A 206 -2.71 1.47 19.39
N TRP A 207 -2.60 1.55 18.06
CA TRP A 207 -2.32 2.78 17.33
C TRP A 207 -3.63 3.50 17.04
N LYS A 208 -3.71 4.78 17.40
CA LYS A 208 -4.74 5.73 16.97
C LYS A 208 -4.06 6.98 16.46
N LEU A 209 -4.33 7.32 15.21
CA LEU A 209 -3.65 8.43 14.52
C LEU A 209 -3.70 9.74 15.33
N GLU A 210 -4.89 10.08 15.84
CA GLU A 210 -5.13 11.31 16.59
C GLU A 210 -4.33 11.41 17.89
N ASN A 211 -3.90 10.26 18.45
CA ASN A 211 -3.19 10.23 19.74
C ASN A 211 -1.68 10.06 19.56
N GLU A 212 -1.26 9.31 18.53
CA GLU A 212 0.11 8.80 18.44
C GLU A 212 0.97 9.55 17.41
N LEU A 213 0.33 10.18 16.39
CA LEU A 213 1.07 10.78 15.28
C LEU A 213 2.01 11.89 15.73
N TYR A 214 1.53 12.77 16.62
CA TYR A 214 2.36 13.89 17.11
C TYR A 214 3.60 13.36 17.85
N GLY A 215 3.42 12.38 18.75
CA GLY A 215 4.54 11.77 19.48
C GLY A 215 5.54 11.08 18.57
N LEU A 216 5.08 10.44 17.48
CA LEU A 216 5.97 9.83 16.50
C LEU A 216 6.78 10.87 15.70
N ILE A 217 6.17 12.02 15.34
CA ILE A 217 6.85 13.09 14.59
C ILE A 217 7.84 13.85 15.46
N ASP A 218 7.52 14.05 16.75
CA ASP A 218 8.35 14.78 17.70
C ASP A 218 9.56 13.96 18.20
N THR A 219 9.57 12.66 17.91
CA THR A 219 10.66 11.75 18.28
C THR A 219 11.79 11.77 17.25
#